data_36646b52789f0485b86ca56bb181cfda
#
_entry.id   36646b52789f0485b86ca56bb181cfda
#
_cell.length_a   1.000
_cell.length_b   1.000
_cell.length_c   1.000
_cell.angle_alpha   90.00
_cell.angle_beta   90.00
_cell.angle_gamma   90.00
#
_symmetry.space_group_name_H-M   'P 1'
#
loop_
_entity.id
_entity.type
_entity.pdbx_description
1 polymer ?
#
loop_
_entity_poly.entity_id
_entity_poly.type
_entity_poly.pdbx_seq_one_letter_code
_entity_poly.pdbx_strand_id
1 'polypeptide(L)'
;LSFFLILTSNIFSSDIIVNDEDTYFSVTHKNISEFSFINSVSNVSTMIVKTVEGEFVKLIVPAYNSDSKNGNAELPVLQKLIRVPFGSEIAVRIINLEEEIINLSDYEFSIPVFPNQPSVSKSATDIPFYFNQDYYNLDKFTGNNIVETKLLGKMRGQQLARLSVSPFAYNPTTNELKVVTKVEAKIIFKNIDINADNANRIKYYSPEFESLFKTCINNTPITGKDVITTYPVKYV
;
A
#
# COMPACT_ATOMS: atom_id res chain seq x y z
N LEU A 1 -51.49 1.28 -7.39
CA LEU A 1 -50.59 0.35 -6.66
C LEU A 1 -49.27 0.32 -7.42
N SER A 2 -48.25 1.09 -6.95
CA SER A 2 -46.90 1.11 -7.54
C SER A 2 -46.11 -0.07 -6.97
N PHE A 3 -45.75 -0.99 -7.82
CA PHE A 3 -44.93 -2.14 -7.46
C PHE A 3 -43.45 -1.69 -7.48
N PHE A 4 -42.87 -1.47 -6.31
CA PHE A 4 -41.44 -1.15 -6.17
C PHE A 4 -40.66 -2.46 -6.29
N LEU A 5 -40.09 -2.71 -7.46
CA LEU A 5 -39.23 -3.87 -7.69
C LEU A 5 -37.87 -3.60 -6.98
N ILE A 6 -37.67 -4.20 -5.78
CA ILE A 6 -36.38 -4.19 -5.12
C ILE A 6 -35.51 -5.21 -5.86
N LEU A 7 -34.63 -4.72 -6.73
CA LEU A 7 -33.53 -5.48 -7.29
C LEU A 7 -32.53 -5.76 -6.16
N THR A 8 -32.64 -6.92 -5.54
CA THR A 8 -31.57 -7.45 -4.68
C THR A 8 -30.40 -7.85 -5.58
N SER A 9 -29.39 -7.00 -5.70
CA SER A 9 -28.12 -7.41 -6.27
C SER A 9 -27.48 -8.45 -5.32
N ASN A 10 -27.44 -9.71 -5.72
CA ASN A 10 -26.61 -10.69 -5.06
C ASN A 10 -25.14 -10.26 -5.24
N ILE A 11 -24.55 -9.72 -4.19
CA ILE A 11 -23.10 -9.47 -4.13
C ILE A 11 -22.48 -10.85 -3.89
N PHE A 12 -22.03 -11.50 -4.95
CA PHE A 12 -21.18 -12.67 -4.83
C PHE A 12 -19.83 -12.17 -4.30
N SER A 13 -19.55 -12.47 -3.05
CA SER A 13 -18.24 -12.32 -2.44
C SER A 13 -17.74 -13.72 -2.13
N SER A 14 -16.54 -14.04 -2.56
CA SER A 14 -15.85 -15.28 -2.23
C SER A 14 -14.43 -14.93 -1.78
N ASP A 15 -13.87 -15.78 -0.93
CA ASP A 15 -12.51 -15.60 -0.44
C ASP A 15 -11.59 -16.59 -1.14
N ILE A 16 -10.47 -16.08 -1.66
CA ILE A 16 -9.36 -16.87 -2.20
C ILE A 16 -8.37 -17.07 -1.08
N ILE A 17 -8.24 -18.29 -0.57
CA ILE A 17 -7.26 -18.64 0.45
C ILE A 17 -5.96 -19.01 -0.25
N VAL A 18 -4.87 -18.28 0.03
CA VAL A 18 -3.56 -18.47 -0.62
C VAL A 18 -2.51 -19.11 0.30
N ASN A 19 -2.72 -19.06 1.61
CA ASN A 19 -1.94 -19.82 2.59
C ASN A 19 -2.71 -19.98 3.91
N ASP A 20 -2.19 -20.79 4.83
CA ASP A 20 -2.82 -21.09 6.13
C ASP A 20 -2.43 -20.09 7.24
N GLU A 21 -1.54 -19.11 6.96
CA GLU A 21 -1.16 -18.07 7.91
C GLU A 21 -2.18 -16.92 7.89
N ASP A 22 -2.12 -16.03 8.87
CA ASP A 22 -2.90 -14.79 8.84
C ASP A 22 -2.33 -13.75 7.87
N THR A 23 -3.19 -12.86 7.36
CA THR A 23 -2.74 -11.65 6.66
C THR A 23 -2.25 -10.63 7.68
N TYR A 24 -0.95 -10.32 7.67
CA TYR A 24 -0.38 -9.34 8.62
C TYR A 24 0.82 -8.59 8.04
N PHE A 25 1.12 -7.47 8.69
CA PHE A 25 2.37 -6.73 8.52
C PHE A 25 3.00 -6.52 9.89
N SER A 26 4.25 -6.93 10.06
CA SER A 26 4.98 -6.81 11.33
C SER A 26 6.40 -6.29 11.12
N VAL A 27 6.80 -5.32 11.94
CA VAL A 27 8.21 -4.88 12.02
C VAL A 27 8.93 -5.78 13.00
N THR A 28 9.91 -6.56 12.53
CA THR A 28 10.63 -7.56 13.31
C THR A 28 11.87 -7.01 14.01
N HIS A 29 12.50 -6.01 13.41
CA HIS A 29 13.67 -5.32 13.95
C HIS A 29 13.66 -3.86 13.52
N LYS A 30 14.10 -2.95 14.39
CA LYS A 30 14.31 -1.55 14.04
C LYS A 30 15.39 -0.87 14.87
N ASN A 31 16.19 -0.07 14.20
CA ASN A 31 17.14 0.88 14.80
C ASN A 31 17.19 2.15 13.93
N ILE A 32 18.15 3.04 14.20
CA ILE A 32 18.26 4.31 13.45
C ILE A 32 18.69 4.12 11.99
N SER A 33 19.46 3.06 11.70
CA SER A 33 20.05 2.82 10.37
C SER A 33 19.25 1.84 9.51
N GLU A 34 18.37 1.06 10.10
CA GLU A 34 17.59 0.06 9.37
C GLU A 34 16.37 -0.43 10.14
N PHE A 35 15.44 -1.00 9.42
CA PHE A 35 14.39 -1.84 10.01
C PHE A 35 14.05 -2.99 9.07
N SER A 36 13.62 -4.11 9.66
CA SER A 36 13.15 -5.29 8.94
C SER A 36 11.66 -5.48 9.19
N PHE A 37 10.96 -6.02 8.21
CA PHE A 37 9.54 -6.34 8.33
C PHE A 37 9.21 -7.64 7.61
N ILE A 38 8.11 -8.24 8.02
CA ILE A 38 7.44 -9.34 7.35
C ILE A 38 6.05 -8.86 6.93
N ASN A 39 5.68 -9.16 5.70
CA ASN A 39 4.31 -9.02 5.21
C ASN A 39 3.84 -10.39 4.72
N SER A 40 2.70 -10.85 5.23
CA SER A 40 2.02 -12.08 4.82
C SER A 40 0.64 -11.73 4.25
N VAL A 41 0.25 -12.44 3.20
CA VAL A 41 -1.09 -12.39 2.61
C VAL A 41 -1.63 -13.82 2.57
N SER A 42 -2.73 -14.07 3.27
CA SER A 42 -3.36 -15.39 3.34
C SER A 42 -4.70 -15.44 2.63
N ASN A 43 -5.41 -14.32 2.64
CA ASN A 43 -6.78 -14.26 2.14
C ASN A 43 -6.98 -13.02 1.25
N VAL A 44 -7.63 -13.23 0.11
CA VAL A 44 -8.03 -12.19 -0.82
C VAL A 44 -9.54 -12.29 -1.02
N SER A 45 -10.29 -11.35 -0.45
CA SER A 45 -11.72 -11.25 -0.69
C SER A 45 -11.98 -10.72 -2.09
N THR A 46 -13.00 -11.24 -2.74
CA THR A 46 -13.38 -10.84 -4.11
C THR A 46 -14.78 -10.26 -4.15
N MET A 47 -15.01 -9.37 -5.09
CA MET A 47 -16.33 -8.80 -5.35
C MET A 47 -16.54 -8.62 -6.86
N ILE A 48 -17.68 -9.08 -7.39
CA ILE A 48 -18.06 -8.82 -8.78
C ILE A 48 -18.57 -7.39 -8.92
N VAL A 49 -17.96 -6.64 -9.85
CA VAL A 49 -18.34 -5.25 -10.20
C VAL A 49 -18.90 -5.26 -11.61
N LYS A 50 -20.17 -4.80 -11.74
CA LYS A 50 -20.83 -4.62 -13.04
C LYS A 50 -20.59 -3.20 -13.55
N THR A 51 -20.14 -3.09 -14.79
CA THR A 51 -19.82 -1.82 -15.43
C THR A 51 -20.49 -1.74 -16.82
N VAL A 52 -20.35 -0.61 -17.49
CA VAL A 52 -20.79 -0.45 -18.88
C VAL A 52 -19.99 -1.29 -19.87
N GLU A 53 -18.75 -1.66 -19.51
CA GLU A 53 -17.86 -2.48 -20.33
C GLU A 53 -17.93 -3.99 -20.00
N GLY A 54 -18.77 -4.37 -19.02
CA GLY A 54 -18.93 -5.76 -18.61
C GLY A 54 -18.75 -5.98 -17.11
N GLU A 55 -18.56 -7.24 -16.73
CA GLU A 55 -18.34 -7.65 -15.36
C GLU A 55 -16.83 -7.86 -15.09
N PHE A 56 -16.40 -7.49 -13.90
CA PHE A 56 -15.01 -7.61 -13.45
C PHE A 56 -14.95 -8.14 -12.03
N VAL A 57 -13.87 -8.82 -11.66
CA VAL A 57 -13.58 -9.20 -10.28
C VAL A 57 -12.68 -8.15 -9.62
N LYS A 58 -13.11 -7.58 -8.50
CA LYS A 58 -12.31 -6.69 -7.67
C LYS A 58 -11.68 -7.50 -6.54
N LEU A 59 -10.35 -7.32 -6.37
CA LEU A 59 -9.58 -7.97 -5.32
C LEU A 59 -9.48 -7.03 -4.11
N ILE A 60 -9.74 -7.53 -2.92
CA ILE A 60 -9.77 -6.76 -1.69
C ILE A 60 -8.94 -7.48 -0.63
N VAL A 61 -7.96 -6.76 -0.07
CA VAL A 61 -7.22 -7.22 1.11
C VAL A 61 -7.36 -6.14 2.19
N PRO A 62 -7.76 -6.48 3.41
CA PRO A 62 -7.93 -5.51 4.48
C PRO A 62 -6.67 -4.68 4.71
N ALA A 63 -6.83 -3.36 4.87
CA ALA A 63 -5.75 -2.36 5.05
C ALA A 63 -4.84 -2.13 3.81
N TYR A 64 -5.13 -2.74 2.66
CA TYR A 64 -4.46 -2.45 1.40
C TYR A 64 -5.26 -1.42 0.60
N ASN A 65 -4.53 -0.61 -0.15
CA ASN A 65 -5.07 0.35 -1.12
C ASN A 65 -4.82 -0.16 -2.54
N SER A 66 -5.03 0.68 -3.54
CA SER A 66 -4.60 0.45 -4.91
C SER A 66 -3.55 1.50 -5.33
N ASP A 67 -2.57 1.11 -6.11
CA ASP A 67 -1.56 2.01 -6.71
C ASP A 67 -1.24 1.54 -8.14
N SER A 68 -2.26 1.19 -8.90
CA SER A 68 -2.15 0.76 -10.30
C SER A 68 -2.34 1.96 -11.24
N LYS A 69 -1.77 1.86 -12.45
CA LYS A 69 -2.05 2.83 -13.51
C LYS A 69 -3.53 2.75 -13.91
N ASN A 70 -4.16 3.92 -14.17
CA ASN A 70 -5.55 3.96 -14.61
C ASN A 70 -5.79 3.10 -15.83
N GLY A 71 -6.86 2.31 -15.80
CA GLY A 71 -7.23 1.36 -16.84
C GLY A 71 -6.52 0.00 -16.80
N ASN A 72 -5.44 -0.15 -16.02
CA ASN A 72 -4.81 -1.45 -15.76
C ASN A 72 -5.48 -2.12 -14.55
N ALA A 73 -5.28 -3.43 -14.37
CA ALA A 73 -5.85 -4.16 -13.24
C ALA A 73 -5.57 -3.47 -11.89
N GLU A 74 -6.61 -3.29 -11.09
CA GLU A 74 -6.52 -2.73 -9.73
C GLU A 74 -6.02 -3.81 -8.78
N LEU A 75 -4.72 -3.75 -8.44
CA LEU A 75 -4.07 -4.71 -7.56
C LEU A 75 -3.87 -4.12 -6.16
N PRO A 76 -4.16 -4.88 -5.08
CA PRO A 76 -3.99 -4.41 -3.72
C PRO A 76 -2.52 -4.12 -3.37
N VAL A 77 -2.24 -2.98 -2.72
CA VAL A 77 -0.92 -2.53 -2.29
C VAL A 77 -0.98 -2.05 -0.84
N LEU A 78 -0.14 -2.60 0.02
CA LEU A 78 0.02 -2.10 1.38
C LEU A 78 0.92 -0.88 1.39
N GLN A 79 0.45 0.23 1.97
CA GLN A 79 1.23 1.46 2.08
C GLN A 79 1.43 1.85 3.54
N LYS A 80 2.68 2.12 3.92
CA LYS A 80 3.06 2.55 5.26
C LYS A 80 3.92 3.80 5.20
N LEU A 81 3.74 4.68 6.17
CA LEU A 81 4.60 5.84 6.33
C LEU A 81 5.86 5.45 7.10
N ILE A 82 7.00 5.88 6.60
CA ILE A 82 8.31 5.71 7.25
C ILE A 82 9.00 7.05 7.41
N ARG A 83 9.74 7.18 8.50
CA ARG A 83 10.65 8.28 8.74
C ARG A 83 12.02 7.94 8.14
N VAL A 84 12.62 8.91 7.47
CA VAL A 84 13.95 8.78 6.86
C VAL A 84 14.90 9.70 7.63
N PRO A 85 16.03 9.19 8.18
CA PRO A 85 17.01 10.03 8.84
C PRO A 85 17.52 11.14 7.91
N PHE A 86 17.82 12.30 8.48
CA PHE A 86 18.21 13.47 7.69
C PHE A 86 19.41 13.20 6.78
N GLY A 87 19.26 13.52 5.49
CA GLY A 87 20.31 13.38 4.49
C GLY A 87 20.62 11.96 4.05
N SER A 88 19.94 10.94 4.61
CA SER A 88 20.20 9.56 4.23
C SER A 88 19.52 9.16 2.92
N GLU A 89 20.12 8.14 2.28
CA GLU A 89 19.56 7.43 1.14
C GLU A 89 18.86 6.16 1.61
N ILE A 90 17.83 5.74 0.90
CA ILE A 90 17.08 4.53 1.22
C ILE A 90 17.50 3.40 0.27
N ALA A 91 17.84 2.25 0.83
CA ALA A 91 18.02 1.02 0.07
C ALA A 91 17.03 -0.04 0.56
N VAL A 92 16.49 -0.81 -0.37
CA VAL A 92 15.58 -1.93 -0.11
C VAL A 92 16.33 -3.22 -0.37
N ARG A 93 16.20 -4.20 0.54
CA ARG A 93 16.73 -5.56 0.37
C ARG A 93 15.65 -6.56 0.75
N ILE A 94 15.24 -7.37 -0.22
CA ILE A 94 14.40 -8.54 0.03
C ILE A 94 15.30 -9.65 0.59
N ILE A 95 14.88 -10.26 1.70
CA ILE A 95 15.61 -11.32 2.41
C ILE A 95 15.03 -12.68 2.04
N ASN A 96 13.69 -12.80 2.11
CA ASN A 96 12.96 -14.00 1.75
C ASN A 96 11.69 -13.64 0.98
N LEU A 97 11.30 -14.52 0.07
CA LEU A 97 10.12 -14.37 -0.77
C LEU A 97 9.49 -15.75 -0.99
N GLU A 98 8.20 -15.84 -0.68
CA GLU A 98 7.36 -16.99 -0.99
C GLU A 98 6.23 -16.53 -1.90
N GLU A 99 5.98 -17.24 -2.98
CA GLU A 99 4.95 -16.84 -3.95
C GLU A 99 4.19 -18.05 -4.49
N GLU A 100 2.93 -17.81 -4.87
CA GLU A 100 2.05 -18.76 -5.51
C GLU A 100 1.39 -18.17 -6.74
N ILE A 101 1.00 -19.02 -7.68
CA ILE A 101 0.21 -18.65 -8.84
C ILE A 101 -1.16 -19.30 -8.73
N ILE A 102 -2.20 -18.49 -8.85
CA ILE A 102 -3.60 -18.87 -8.71
C ILE A 102 -4.30 -18.56 -10.03
N ASN A 103 -5.01 -19.53 -10.59
CA ASN A 103 -5.92 -19.25 -11.70
C ASN A 103 -7.27 -18.82 -11.12
N LEU A 104 -7.71 -17.60 -11.44
CA LEU A 104 -8.98 -17.07 -10.93
C LEU A 104 -10.19 -17.89 -11.39
N SER A 105 -10.07 -18.62 -12.52
CA SER A 105 -11.14 -19.51 -13.02
C SER A 105 -11.40 -20.70 -12.11
N ASP A 106 -10.41 -21.14 -11.31
CA ASP A 106 -10.57 -22.22 -10.33
C ASP A 106 -11.47 -21.81 -9.15
N TYR A 107 -11.66 -20.48 -8.99
CA TYR A 107 -12.55 -19.86 -8.01
C TYR A 107 -13.82 -19.29 -8.64
N GLU A 108 -14.23 -19.81 -9.80
CA GLU A 108 -15.42 -19.42 -10.57
C GLU A 108 -15.35 -17.98 -11.17
N PHE A 109 -14.18 -17.35 -11.20
CA PHE A 109 -13.99 -16.02 -11.80
C PHE A 109 -13.36 -16.13 -13.19
N SER A 110 -14.18 -16.40 -14.22
CA SER A 110 -13.77 -16.36 -15.64
C SER A 110 -13.81 -14.93 -16.22
N ILE A 111 -13.92 -13.92 -15.37
CA ILE A 111 -13.96 -12.49 -15.70
C ILE A 111 -12.65 -11.82 -15.31
N PRO A 112 -12.21 -10.75 -16.02
CA PRO A 112 -10.95 -10.10 -15.73
C PRO A 112 -10.97 -9.31 -14.40
N VAL A 113 -9.79 -9.03 -13.85
CA VAL A 113 -9.63 -8.17 -12.68
C VAL A 113 -10.07 -6.75 -13.02
N PHE A 114 -10.78 -6.09 -12.10
CA PHE A 114 -11.33 -4.73 -12.26
C PHE A 114 -10.22 -3.72 -12.58
N PRO A 115 -10.41 -2.86 -13.59
CA PRO A 115 -9.43 -1.83 -13.93
C PRO A 115 -9.44 -0.68 -12.93
N ASN A 116 -8.26 -0.24 -12.54
CA ASN A 116 -8.10 0.93 -11.68
C ASN A 116 -8.69 2.18 -12.32
N GLN A 117 -9.54 2.87 -11.57
CA GLN A 117 -10.21 4.08 -12.02
C GLN A 117 -9.55 5.32 -11.41
N PRO A 118 -9.46 6.44 -12.14
CA PRO A 118 -8.96 7.69 -11.60
C PRO A 118 -9.88 8.22 -10.49
N SER A 119 -9.29 8.97 -9.56
CA SER A 119 -10.08 9.76 -8.63
C SER A 119 -10.86 10.83 -9.37
N VAL A 120 -12.17 10.90 -9.11
CA VAL A 120 -13.06 11.89 -9.73
C VAL A 120 -13.49 12.96 -8.73
N SER A 121 -13.73 14.18 -9.23
CA SER A 121 -14.32 15.23 -8.41
C SER A 121 -15.76 14.87 -8.01
N LYS A 122 -16.16 15.24 -6.80
CA LYS A 122 -17.55 15.06 -6.32
C LYS A 122 -18.60 15.80 -7.18
N SER A 123 -18.15 16.78 -7.95
CA SER A 123 -19.00 17.58 -8.86
C SER A 123 -19.00 17.07 -10.31
N ALA A 124 -18.28 15.98 -10.60
CA ALA A 124 -18.25 15.42 -11.94
C ALA A 124 -19.61 14.77 -12.27
N THR A 125 -20.21 15.17 -13.39
CA THR A 125 -21.50 14.65 -13.88
C THR A 125 -21.32 13.53 -14.92
N ASP A 126 -20.18 13.52 -15.58
CA ASP A 126 -19.79 12.49 -16.55
C ASP A 126 -18.46 11.89 -16.13
N ILE A 127 -18.47 10.58 -15.83
CA ILE A 127 -17.31 9.84 -15.35
C ILE A 127 -17.03 8.75 -16.36
N PRO A 128 -16.05 8.97 -17.29
CA PRO A 128 -15.70 7.95 -18.26
C PRO A 128 -15.09 6.75 -17.54
N PHE A 129 -15.45 5.54 -17.98
CA PHE A 129 -14.83 4.30 -17.52
C PHE A 129 -13.49 4.11 -18.22
N TYR A 130 -12.41 3.97 -17.44
CA TYR A 130 -11.07 3.76 -17.96
C TYR A 130 -10.77 2.27 -18.06
N PHE A 131 -10.49 1.81 -19.30
CA PHE A 131 -10.11 0.45 -19.59
C PHE A 131 -8.94 0.43 -20.58
N ASN A 132 -7.82 -0.17 -20.22
CA ASN A 132 -6.64 -0.26 -21.09
C ASN A 132 -6.62 -1.59 -21.83
N GLN A 133 -7.18 -1.62 -23.04
CA GLN A 133 -7.26 -2.81 -23.88
C GLN A 133 -5.86 -3.45 -24.14
N ASP A 134 -4.83 -2.62 -24.37
CA ASP A 134 -3.48 -3.13 -24.61
C ASP A 134 -2.92 -3.89 -23.40
N TYR A 135 -3.23 -3.41 -22.19
CA TYR A 135 -2.86 -4.10 -20.95
C TYR A 135 -3.57 -5.45 -20.83
N TYR A 136 -4.88 -5.50 -21.10
CA TYR A 136 -5.67 -6.73 -20.95
C TYR A 136 -5.40 -7.77 -22.06
N ASN A 137 -4.68 -7.39 -23.11
CA ASN A 137 -4.21 -8.31 -24.14
C ASN A 137 -2.78 -8.85 -23.88
N LEU A 138 -2.13 -8.45 -22.77
CA LEU A 138 -0.78 -8.92 -22.45
C LEU A 138 -0.81 -10.35 -21.92
N ASP A 139 0.05 -11.20 -22.50
CA ASP A 139 0.33 -12.54 -21.95
C ASP A 139 1.62 -12.51 -21.11
N LYS A 140 1.54 -11.83 -19.98
CA LYS A 140 2.61 -11.78 -18.98
C LYS A 140 2.10 -11.26 -17.65
N PHE A 141 2.73 -11.68 -16.56
CA PHE A 141 2.50 -11.09 -15.25
C PHE A 141 2.96 -9.63 -15.23
N THR A 142 2.07 -8.75 -14.82
CA THR A 142 2.30 -7.31 -14.65
C THR A 142 1.86 -6.88 -13.26
N GLY A 143 2.67 -6.07 -12.61
CA GLY A 143 2.44 -5.53 -11.28
C GLY A 143 3.52 -4.50 -10.93
N ASN A 144 3.44 -3.92 -9.75
CA ASN A 144 4.46 -3.03 -9.22
C ASN A 144 5.65 -3.83 -8.65
N ASN A 145 6.74 -3.14 -8.32
CA ASN A 145 7.83 -3.74 -7.54
C ASN A 145 7.29 -4.24 -6.19
N ILE A 146 7.69 -5.45 -5.78
CA ILE A 146 7.19 -6.11 -4.55
C ILE A 146 7.39 -5.21 -3.33
N VAL A 147 8.57 -4.60 -3.21
CA VAL A 147 8.87 -3.62 -2.15
C VAL A 147 9.49 -2.39 -2.77
N GLU A 148 8.89 -1.24 -2.53
CA GLU A 148 9.36 0.04 -3.04
C GLU A 148 9.27 1.12 -1.97
N THR A 149 10.18 2.10 -2.04
CA THR A 149 10.13 3.29 -1.19
C THR A 149 10.13 4.54 -2.04
N LYS A 150 9.24 5.48 -1.71
CA LYS A 150 9.14 6.78 -2.39
C LYS A 150 9.22 7.92 -1.40
N LEU A 151 10.19 8.82 -1.58
CA LEU A 151 10.29 10.04 -0.78
C LEU A 151 9.05 10.91 -1.01
N LEU A 152 8.44 11.37 0.08
CA LEU A 152 7.25 12.24 0.06
C LEU A 152 7.62 13.71 0.29
N GLY A 153 8.71 13.96 1.03
CA GLY A 153 9.13 15.31 1.38
C GLY A 153 9.53 15.46 2.85
N LYS A 154 9.61 16.70 3.30
CA LYS A 154 9.99 17.05 4.68
C LYS A 154 8.81 17.70 5.40
N MET A 155 8.59 17.28 6.65
CA MET A 155 7.62 17.87 7.56
C MET A 155 8.33 18.15 8.89
N ARG A 156 8.30 19.41 9.36
CA ARG A 156 8.95 19.78 10.62
C ARG A 156 10.39 19.25 10.74
N GLY A 157 11.21 19.46 9.69
CA GLY A 157 12.60 19.02 9.66
C GLY A 157 12.81 17.50 9.53
N GLN A 158 11.77 16.69 9.59
CA GLN A 158 11.84 15.25 9.40
C GLN A 158 11.49 14.87 7.96
N GLN A 159 12.30 14.03 7.37
CA GLN A 159 12.06 13.49 6.03
C GLN A 159 11.16 12.26 6.12
N LEU A 160 10.15 12.22 5.26
CA LEU A 160 9.17 11.15 5.20
C LEU A 160 9.23 10.43 3.86
N ALA A 161 8.99 9.13 3.88
CA ALA A 161 8.80 8.32 2.68
C ALA A 161 7.60 7.38 2.85
N ARG A 162 7.06 6.95 1.71
CA ARG A 162 6.09 5.87 1.64
C ARG A 162 6.83 4.57 1.36
N LEU A 163 6.60 3.56 2.18
CA LEU A 163 6.92 2.17 1.90
C LEU A 163 5.69 1.54 1.27
N SER A 164 5.85 0.98 0.07
CA SER A 164 4.80 0.21 -0.63
C SER A 164 5.23 -1.25 -0.68
N VAL A 165 4.31 -2.15 -0.32
CA VAL A 165 4.43 -3.59 -0.51
C VAL A 165 3.33 -4.03 -1.45
N SER A 166 3.71 -4.51 -2.65
CA SER A 166 2.82 -4.85 -3.76
C SER A 166 2.92 -6.37 -4.01
N PRO A 167 2.15 -7.18 -3.27
CA PRO A 167 2.30 -8.63 -3.32
C PRO A 167 1.62 -9.28 -4.54
N PHE A 168 1.02 -8.50 -5.44
CA PHE A 168 0.24 -9.04 -6.56
C PHE A 168 0.82 -8.67 -7.91
N ALA A 169 0.83 -9.64 -8.83
CA ALA A 169 1.00 -9.42 -10.25
C ALA A 169 -0.07 -10.26 -11.00
N TYR A 170 -0.61 -9.71 -12.09
CA TYR A 170 -1.71 -10.32 -12.83
C TYR A 170 -1.32 -10.54 -14.29
N ASN A 171 -1.65 -11.72 -14.83
CA ASN A 171 -1.60 -12.03 -16.25
C ASN A 171 -3.04 -12.03 -16.82
N PRO A 172 -3.43 -11.01 -17.58
CA PRO A 172 -4.81 -10.90 -18.06
C PRO A 172 -5.20 -11.98 -19.06
N THR A 173 -4.27 -12.46 -19.90
CA THR A 173 -4.56 -13.44 -20.95
C THR A 173 -4.83 -14.83 -20.36
N THR A 174 -4.08 -15.25 -19.35
CA THR A 174 -4.28 -16.53 -18.68
C THR A 174 -5.24 -16.43 -17.49
N ASN A 175 -5.65 -15.21 -17.12
CA ASN A 175 -6.46 -14.92 -15.93
C ASN A 175 -5.83 -15.44 -14.63
N GLU A 176 -4.49 -15.38 -14.56
CA GLU A 176 -3.70 -15.84 -13.43
C GLU A 176 -3.24 -14.69 -12.56
N LEU A 177 -3.32 -14.89 -11.26
CA LEU A 177 -2.84 -13.99 -10.23
C LEU A 177 -1.60 -14.60 -9.56
N LYS A 178 -0.45 -13.96 -9.68
CA LYS A 178 0.72 -14.27 -8.86
C LYS A 178 0.61 -13.52 -7.55
N VAL A 179 0.68 -14.23 -6.44
CA VAL A 179 0.60 -13.70 -5.09
C VAL A 179 1.89 -13.97 -4.35
N VAL A 180 2.54 -12.92 -3.85
CA VAL A 180 3.60 -13.05 -2.85
C VAL A 180 2.93 -13.30 -1.51
N THR A 181 2.87 -14.55 -1.11
CA THR A 181 2.22 -15.00 0.13
C THR A 181 2.98 -14.54 1.36
N LYS A 182 4.31 -14.44 1.25
CA LYS A 182 5.17 -13.92 2.32
C LYS A 182 6.39 -13.21 1.76
N VAL A 183 6.67 -12.01 2.24
CA VAL A 183 7.91 -11.28 1.97
C VAL A 183 8.53 -10.84 3.27
N GLU A 184 9.82 -11.17 3.45
CA GLU A 184 10.68 -10.57 4.46
C GLU A 184 11.64 -9.60 3.79
N ALA A 185 11.66 -8.35 4.24
CA ALA A 185 12.50 -7.33 3.66
C ALA A 185 13.11 -6.41 4.71
N LYS A 186 14.22 -5.78 4.34
CA LYS A 186 14.97 -4.82 5.14
C LYS A 186 15.05 -3.49 4.39
N ILE A 187 14.75 -2.42 5.10
CA ILE A 187 14.96 -1.04 4.66
C ILE A 187 16.20 -0.52 5.38
N ILE A 188 17.17 -0.06 4.60
CA ILE A 188 18.49 0.38 5.07
C ILE A 188 18.64 1.86 4.73
N PHE A 189 19.01 2.67 5.72
CA PHE A 189 19.34 4.07 5.54
C PHE A 189 20.86 4.22 5.47
N LYS A 190 21.37 4.72 4.35
CA LYS A 190 22.80 4.93 4.12
C LYS A 190 23.18 6.40 4.37
N ASN A 191 24.45 6.64 4.69
CA ASN A 191 25.01 7.99 4.86
C ASN A 191 24.29 8.83 5.93
N ILE A 192 23.92 8.21 7.06
CA ILE A 192 23.20 8.88 8.14
C ILE A 192 24.15 9.81 8.89
N ASP A 193 23.79 11.09 9.01
CA ASP A 193 24.34 12.00 9.99
C ASP A 193 23.42 12.04 11.23
N ILE A 194 23.75 11.22 12.23
CA ILE A 194 22.95 11.10 13.46
C ILE A 194 22.85 12.43 14.22
N ASN A 195 23.94 13.23 14.22
CA ASN A 195 23.95 14.50 14.92
C ASN A 195 23.04 15.52 14.24
N ALA A 196 23.12 15.64 12.90
CA ALA A 196 22.25 16.50 12.14
C ALA A 196 20.78 16.05 12.23
N ASP A 197 20.51 14.74 12.21
CA ASP A 197 19.15 14.19 12.37
C ASP A 197 18.56 14.58 13.73
N ASN A 198 19.30 14.35 14.82
CA ASN A 198 18.87 14.72 16.17
C ASN A 198 18.68 16.23 16.33
N ALA A 199 19.62 17.04 15.84
CA ALA A 199 19.51 18.49 15.90
C ALA A 199 18.26 19.01 15.17
N ASN A 200 17.95 18.47 13.98
CA ASN A 200 16.74 18.82 13.25
C ASN A 200 15.47 18.39 14.00
N ARG A 201 15.46 17.20 14.59
CA ARG A 201 14.30 16.70 15.36
C ARG A 201 14.02 17.58 16.57
N ILE A 202 15.05 17.95 17.32
CA ILE A 202 14.92 18.83 18.50
C ILE A 202 14.48 20.24 18.09
N LYS A 203 15.13 20.82 17.08
CA LYS A 203 14.84 22.18 16.59
C LYS A 203 13.39 22.38 16.15
N TYR A 204 12.78 21.38 15.55
CA TYR A 204 11.43 21.45 15.01
C TYR A 204 10.40 20.61 15.80
N TYR A 205 10.77 20.19 17.00
CA TYR A 205 9.89 19.41 17.86
C TYR A 205 8.58 20.18 18.17
N SER A 206 7.47 19.46 18.11
CA SER A 206 6.17 19.92 18.58
C SER A 206 5.39 18.70 19.08
N PRO A 207 4.82 18.73 20.30
CA PRO A 207 4.04 17.62 20.84
C PRO A 207 2.88 17.19 19.93
N GLU A 208 2.23 18.14 19.27
CA GLU A 208 1.10 17.90 18.37
C GLU A 208 1.53 17.10 17.12
N PHE A 209 2.69 17.45 16.55
CA PHE A 209 3.24 16.75 15.39
C PHE A 209 3.92 15.43 15.76
N GLU A 210 4.38 15.27 16.99
CA GLU A 210 4.97 14.00 17.44
C GLU A 210 3.94 12.86 17.40
N SER A 211 2.67 13.15 17.64
CA SER A 211 1.58 12.17 17.49
C SER A 211 1.46 11.64 16.05
N LEU A 212 1.69 12.51 15.05
CA LEU A 212 1.70 12.11 13.65
C LEU A 212 2.92 11.25 13.32
N PHE A 213 4.12 11.61 13.81
CA PHE A 213 5.32 10.82 13.56
C PHE A 213 5.27 9.43 14.23
N LYS A 214 4.47 9.24 15.28
CA LYS A 214 4.18 7.92 15.86
C LYS A 214 3.49 6.97 14.88
N THR A 215 2.85 7.48 13.83
CA THR A 215 2.26 6.65 12.77
C THR A 215 3.31 6.05 11.83
N CYS A 216 4.55 6.60 11.81
CA CYS A 216 5.65 6.00 11.07
C CYS A 216 6.05 4.69 11.74
N ILE A 217 6.08 3.60 10.96
CA ILE A 217 6.34 2.24 11.48
C ILE A 217 7.73 2.09 12.11
N ASN A 218 8.69 2.89 11.67
CA ASN A 218 10.07 2.91 12.17
C ASN A 218 10.35 4.10 13.09
N ASN A 219 9.33 4.80 13.60
CA ASN A 219 9.58 5.92 14.50
C ASN A 219 10.29 5.45 15.77
N THR A 220 11.34 6.19 16.14
CA THR A 220 12.06 6.06 17.42
C THR A 220 11.81 7.33 18.23
N PRO A 221 11.44 7.22 19.52
CA PRO A 221 11.24 8.38 20.36
C PRO A 221 12.49 9.28 20.40
N ILE A 222 12.30 10.58 20.55
CA ILE A 222 13.39 11.49 20.85
C ILE A 222 13.84 11.20 22.28
N THR A 223 15.08 10.78 22.45
CA THR A 223 15.70 10.58 23.76
C THR A 223 16.64 11.74 24.03
N GLY A 224 16.29 12.62 24.96
CA GLY A 224 17.15 13.74 25.40
C GLY A 224 16.42 14.63 26.41
N LYS A 225 17.18 15.18 27.37
CA LYS A 225 16.66 16.08 28.40
C LYS A 225 16.32 17.49 27.88
N ASP A 226 16.61 17.77 26.61
CA ASP A 226 16.58 19.12 26.04
C ASP A 226 15.36 19.37 25.12
N VAL A 227 14.35 18.51 25.21
CA VAL A 227 13.09 18.73 24.48
C VAL A 227 12.32 19.85 25.18
N ILE A 228 12.30 21.04 24.58
CA ILE A 228 11.47 22.15 25.04
C ILE A 228 10.01 21.76 24.80
N THR A 229 9.33 21.38 25.88
CA THR A 229 7.92 20.93 25.84
C THR A 229 6.92 22.08 25.88
N THR A 230 7.39 23.31 26.13
CA THR A 230 6.55 24.51 26.18
C THR A 230 7.18 25.63 25.38
N TYR A 231 6.50 26.04 24.31
CA TYR A 231 6.77 27.32 23.67
C TYR A 231 5.88 28.38 24.32
N PRO A 232 6.43 29.47 24.87
CA PRO A 232 5.59 30.61 25.24
C PRO A 232 4.96 31.15 23.94
N VAL A 233 3.65 31.00 23.81
CA VAL A 233 2.91 31.58 22.72
C VAL A 233 2.93 33.10 22.92
N LYS A 234 3.76 33.82 22.20
CA LYS A 234 3.64 35.28 22.07
C LYS A 234 2.57 35.54 21.02
N TYR A 235 1.39 35.92 21.47
CA TYR A 235 0.44 36.64 20.59
C TYR A 235 1.00 38.07 20.44
N VAL A 236 1.24 38.50 19.22
CA VAL A 236 1.48 39.90 18.84
C VAL A 236 0.19 40.48 18.32
#